data_051cfcac6962d55deff499f075f05ad5
#
_entry.id   051cfcac6962d55deff499f075f05ad5
#
_cell.length_a   1.000
_cell.length_b   1.000
_cell.length_c   1.000
_cell.angle_alpha   90.00
_cell.angle_beta   90.00
_cell.angle_gamma   90.00
#
_symmetry.space_group_name_H-M   'P 1'
#
loop_
_entity.id
_entity.type
_entity.pdbx_description
1 polymer ?
#
loop_
_entity_poly.entity_id
_entity_poly.type
_entity_poly.pdbx_seq_one_letter_code
_entity_poly.pdbx_strand_id
1 'polypeptide(L)'
;MKFGVDVPTCLAGMAYPVPFATADDVVRIAVEAEQLGYDEVAGNDHLSTQRFVREAWPAAPDYFEPLMMLATIAAKTSTVRLGTGILVLPMRDPVLLAKQVATLDQISGGRVTLAVAAGGYRDEFEAVAPDLAEANRNDLMTEGIESLRVLFEQSRSTYDGKYRRFVDVESYPKPVQSPLPIYSGGNGKGAIRRAGQRCEGWLPAKIGPAELAAGRAKVHGYAREAGRDASAITIALQSVVCIADTAAQAREKFRQSTFQLFRCSLNDTMLTGVSEDQYIADSLIGTPDEVCEKVAAFQEAGLDAFSATLFVADTIDEMLDQMRLFAKYVLPAFPEGMAR
;
A
#
# COMPACT_ATOMS: atom_id res chain seq x y z
N MET A 1 -15.68 -6.11 -6.77
CA MET A 1 -14.47 -5.95 -5.91
C MET A 1 -13.40 -5.26 -6.72
N LYS A 2 -12.52 -4.46 -6.11
CA LYS A 2 -11.43 -3.76 -6.81
C LYS A 2 -10.11 -4.48 -6.59
N PHE A 3 -9.22 -4.38 -7.60
CA PHE A 3 -7.92 -5.02 -7.58
C PHE A 3 -6.81 -4.07 -8.04
N GLY A 4 -5.80 -3.91 -7.21
CA GLY A 4 -4.62 -3.10 -7.49
C GLY A 4 -3.34 -3.92 -7.56
N VAL A 5 -2.37 -3.41 -8.29
CA VAL A 5 -1.02 -3.96 -8.46
C VAL A 5 -0.02 -3.11 -7.71
N ASP A 6 0.86 -3.73 -6.94
CA ASP A 6 2.04 -3.06 -6.42
C ASP A 6 3.10 -2.95 -7.52
N VAL A 7 3.51 -1.73 -7.86
CA VAL A 7 4.64 -1.51 -8.78
C VAL A 7 5.95 -1.43 -7.99
N PRO A 8 7.01 -2.12 -8.41
CA PRO A 8 8.21 -2.34 -7.59
C PRO A 8 9.11 -1.10 -7.49
N THR A 9 8.61 -0.03 -6.84
CA THR A 9 9.39 1.21 -6.65
C THR A 9 10.54 1.01 -5.66
N CYS A 10 10.31 0.28 -4.55
CA CYS A 10 11.29 0.12 -3.48
C CYS A 10 11.31 -1.31 -2.89
N LEU A 11 11.09 -2.34 -3.70
CA LEU A 11 11.02 -3.73 -3.21
C LEU A 11 12.19 -4.63 -3.68
N ALA A 12 13.07 -4.14 -4.53
CA ALA A 12 14.30 -4.87 -4.87
C ALA A 12 15.15 -5.10 -3.61
N GLY A 13 15.68 -6.29 -3.48
CA GLY A 13 16.41 -6.74 -2.28
C GLY A 13 15.53 -7.12 -1.09
N MET A 14 14.23 -6.80 -1.14
CA MET A 14 13.25 -7.20 -0.12
C MET A 14 12.38 -8.36 -0.63
N ALA A 15 11.44 -8.07 -1.52
CA ALA A 15 10.53 -9.03 -2.11
C ALA A 15 11.02 -9.54 -3.48
N TYR A 16 11.89 -8.82 -4.13
CA TYR A 16 12.46 -9.12 -5.44
C TYR A 16 13.99 -9.12 -5.40
N PRO A 17 14.68 -9.84 -6.34
CA PRO A 17 16.14 -9.86 -6.38
C PRO A 17 16.75 -8.48 -6.67
N VAL A 18 18.09 -8.39 -6.56
CA VAL A 18 18.87 -7.19 -6.92
C VAL A 18 19.84 -7.54 -8.07
N PRO A 19 19.75 -6.86 -9.23
CA PRO A 19 18.74 -5.85 -9.62
C PRO A 19 17.39 -6.51 -9.96
N PHE A 20 16.28 -5.74 -9.94
CA PHE A 20 14.97 -6.25 -10.38
C PHE A 20 14.35 -5.40 -11.49
N ALA A 21 14.01 -4.15 -11.22
CA ALA A 21 13.30 -3.27 -12.14
C ALA A 21 14.09 -2.00 -12.43
N THR A 22 14.03 -1.53 -13.67
CA THR A 22 14.35 -0.16 -14.05
C THR A 22 13.14 0.76 -13.89
N ALA A 23 13.34 2.08 -13.96
CA ALA A 23 12.21 3.03 -13.95
C ALA A 23 11.24 2.78 -15.12
N ASP A 24 11.74 2.39 -16.29
CA ASP A 24 10.92 2.05 -17.45
C ASP A 24 10.11 0.77 -17.21
N ASP A 25 10.64 -0.23 -16.51
CA ASP A 25 9.93 -1.44 -16.14
C ASP A 25 8.77 -1.14 -15.19
N VAL A 26 8.98 -0.27 -14.20
CA VAL A 26 7.92 0.18 -13.28
C VAL A 26 6.76 0.83 -14.04
N VAL A 27 7.07 1.68 -15.03
CA VAL A 27 6.05 2.31 -15.90
C VAL A 27 5.38 1.26 -16.80
N ARG A 28 6.13 0.33 -17.39
CA ARG A 28 5.60 -0.76 -18.22
C ARG A 28 4.60 -1.62 -17.45
N ILE A 29 4.94 -2.00 -16.22
CA ILE A 29 4.04 -2.79 -15.35
C ILE A 29 2.72 -2.02 -15.11
N ALA A 30 2.79 -0.73 -14.82
CA ALA A 30 1.61 0.08 -14.56
C ALA A 30 0.70 0.23 -15.80
N VAL A 31 1.29 0.43 -16.98
CA VAL A 31 0.55 0.51 -18.25
C VAL A 31 -0.11 -0.84 -18.56
N GLU A 32 0.59 -1.94 -18.35
CA GLU A 32 0.02 -3.28 -18.56
C GLU A 32 -1.08 -3.59 -17.54
N ALA A 33 -0.94 -3.16 -16.28
CA ALA A 33 -2.01 -3.29 -15.28
C ALA A 33 -3.31 -2.60 -15.75
N GLU A 34 -3.21 -1.37 -16.27
CA GLU A 34 -4.38 -0.66 -16.84
C GLU A 34 -5.00 -1.44 -18.01
N GLN A 35 -4.17 -1.97 -18.93
CA GLN A 35 -4.64 -2.74 -20.09
C GLN A 35 -5.31 -4.05 -19.71
N LEU A 36 -4.86 -4.67 -18.62
CA LEU A 36 -5.42 -5.90 -18.06
C LEU A 36 -6.70 -5.67 -17.25
N GLY A 37 -7.06 -4.41 -16.98
CA GLY A 37 -8.29 -4.05 -16.25
C GLY A 37 -8.15 -4.00 -14.74
N TYR A 38 -6.94 -3.83 -14.21
CA TYR A 38 -6.75 -3.51 -12.79
C TYR A 38 -7.24 -2.10 -12.46
N ASP A 39 -7.74 -1.92 -11.23
CA ASP A 39 -8.33 -0.65 -10.77
C ASP A 39 -7.30 0.35 -10.27
N GLU A 40 -6.17 -0.14 -9.74
CA GLU A 40 -5.15 0.69 -9.09
C GLU A 40 -3.74 0.15 -9.35
N VAL A 41 -2.78 1.05 -9.42
CA VAL A 41 -1.36 0.74 -9.23
C VAL A 41 -0.84 1.51 -8.03
N ALA A 42 0.00 0.86 -7.20
CA ALA A 42 0.51 1.47 -5.98
C ALA A 42 2.02 1.32 -5.86
N GLY A 43 2.71 2.38 -5.43
CA GLY A 43 4.16 2.37 -5.20
C GLY A 43 4.50 2.32 -3.70
N ASN A 44 5.53 1.54 -3.35
CA ASN A 44 6.08 1.48 -2.00
C ASN A 44 7.05 2.63 -1.75
N ASP A 45 7.31 2.93 -0.47
CA ASP A 45 8.16 4.02 -0.04
C ASP A 45 9.24 3.53 0.92
N HIS A 46 10.49 3.63 0.49
CA HIS A 46 11.69 3.50 1.31
C HIS A 46 12.70 4.57 0.89
N LEU A 47 13.24 5.31 1.86
CA LEU A 47 14.19 6.39 1.62
C LEU A 47 15.65 5.92 1.79
N SER A 48 15.85 4.76 2.38
CA SER A 48 17.17 4.15 2.59
C SER A 48 17.05 2.64 2.62
N THR A 49 18.12 1.96 2.22
CA THR A 49 18.20 0.50 2.27
C THR A 49 18.27 0.02 3.72
N GLN A 50 17.41 -0.92 4.10
CA GLN A 50 17.37 -1.53 5.41
C GLN A 50 18.59 -2.42 5.66
N ARG A 51 18.94 -2.64 6.95
CA ARG A 51 20.12 -3.43 7.32
C ARG A 51 20.06 -4.84 6.74
N PHE A 52 18.94 -5.54 6.88
CA PHE A 52 18.81 -6.93 6.39
C PHE A 52 18.98 -7.03 4.86
N VAL A 53 18.62 -6.01 4.10
CA VAL A 53 18.84 -5.95 2.64
C VAL A 53 20.32 -5.79 2.35
N ARG A 54 21.02 -4.88 3.07
CA ARG A 54 22.48 -4.70 2.93
C ARG A 54 23.28 -5.93 3.31
N GLU A 55 22.78 -6.73 4.23
CA GLU A 55 23.40 -7.98 4.64
C GLU A 55 23.14 -9.12 3.65
N ALA A 56 22.00 -9.12 2.97
CA ALA A 56 21.60 -10.16 2.03
C ALA A 56 22.19 -9.98 0.63
N TRP A 57 22.47 -8.72 0.21
CA TRP A 57 22.85 -8.42 -1.17
C TRP A 57 24.17 -7.65 -1.25
N PRO A 58 25.08 -8.04 -2.19
CA PRO A 58 26.39 -7.38 -2.35
C PRO A 58 26.27 -5.97 -2.99
N ALA A 59 25.18 -5.70 -3.72
CA ALA A 59 24.88 -4.41 -4.33
C ALA A 59 23.67 -3.77 -3.69
N ALA A 60 23.66 -2.45 -3.58
CA ALA A 60 22.50 -1.71 -3.13
C ALA A 60 21.39 -1.78 -4.20
N PRO A 61 20.11 -1.99 -3.81
CA PRO A 61 18.99 -1.89 -4.74
C PRO A 61 18.71 -0.44 -5.12
N ASP A 62 18.17 -0.25 -6.33
CA ASP A 62 17.57 1.02 -6.70
C ASP A 62 16.20 1.16 -6.04
N TYR A 63 16.03 2.23 -5.25
CA TYR A 63 14.76 2.64 -4.66
C TYR A 63 14.29 3.93 -5.32
N PHE A 64 13.22 3.83 -6.11
CA PHE A 64 12.62 4.96 -6.79
C PHE A 64 11.63 5.69 -5.87
N GLU A 65 11.67 7.01 -5.85
CA GLU A 65 10.72 7.81 -5.09
C GLU A 65 9.30 7.62 -5.65
N PRO A 66 8.34 7.12 -4.85
CA PRO A 66 7.06 6.64 -5.37
C PRO A 66 6.20 7.74 -6.02
N LEU A 67 6.19 8.97 -5.49
CA LEU A 67 5.37 10.04 -6.07
C LEU A 67 5.91 10.51 -7.43
N MET A 68 7.23 10.47 -7.63
CA MET A 68 7.84 10.78 -8.91
C MET A 68 7.50 9.70 -9.96
N MET A 69 7.54 8.42 -9.55
CA MET A 69 7.13 7.32 -10.42
C MET A 69 5.63 7.39 -10.75
N LEU A 70 4.79 7.64 -9.76
CA LEU A 70 3.34 7.78 -9.98
C LEU A 70 3.01 8.98 -10.88
N ALA A 71 3.77 10.07 -10.84
CA ALA A 71 3.60 11.19 -11.77
C ALA A 71 3.95 10.78 -13.22
N THR A 72 5.00 9.98 -13.40
CA THR A 72 5.36 9.44 -14.71
C THR A 72 4.29 8.46 -15.22
N ILE A 73 3.79 7.58 -14.35
CA ILE A 73 2.69 6.65 -14.65
C ILE A 73 1.41 7.42 -15.00
N ALA A 74 1.09 8.50 -14.27
CA ALA A 74 -0.07 9.34 -14.55
C ALA A 74 -0.09 9.87 -15.99
N ALA A 75 1.08 10.21 -16.52
CA ALA A 75 1.22 10.71 -17.90
C ALA A 75 1.11 9.60 -18.97
N LYS A 76 1.14 8.32 -18.57
CA LYS A 76 1.09 7.16 -19.48
C LYS A 76 -0.19 6.35 -19.36
N THR A 77 -1.04 6.67 -18.38
CA THR A 77 -2.29 5.97 -18.06
C THR A 77 -3.45 6.95 -17.97
N SER A 78 -4.69 6.47 -18.11
CA SER A 78 -5.87 7.32 -18.18
C SER A 78 -6.93 7.00 -17.13
N THR A 79 -7.04 5.76 -16.69
CA THR A 79 -8.14 5.25 -15.87
C THR A 79 -7.69 4.66 -14.54
N VAL A 80 -6.54 3.96 -14.52
CA VAL A 80 -6.05 3.30 -13.32
C VAL A 80 -5.76 4.31 -12.22
N ARG A 81 -6.18 4.02 -10.98
CA ARG A 81 -5.89 4.85 -9.81
C ARG A 81 -4.41 4.74 -9.44
N LEU A 82 -3.92 5.78 -8.80
CA LEU A 82 -2.51 5.95 -8.44
C LEU A 82 -2.38 5.97 -6.92
N GLY A 83 -2.05 4.82 -6.37
CA GLY A 83 -1.94 4.60 -4.93
C GLY A 83 -0.50 4.67 -4.41
N THR A 84 -0.36 4.90 -3.13
CA THR A 84 0.86 4.52 -2.39
C THR A 84 0.59 3.27 -1.57
N GLY A 85 1.50 2.32 -1.55
CA GLY A 85 1.28 1.03 -0.88
C GLY A 85 2.38 0.60 0.09
N ILE A 86 2.81 1.43 1.00
CA ILE A 86 2.37 2.70 1.59
C ILE A 86 3.46 3.78 1.48
N LEU A 87 3.12 5.04 1.77
CA LEU A 87 4.08 6.12 1.98
C LEU A 87 4.38 6.27 3.48
N VAL A 88 5.67 6.39 3.84
CA VAL A 88 6.10 6.53 5.24
C VAL A 88 5.96 7.98 5.68
N LEU A 89 4.77 8.34 6.14
CA LEU A 89 4.40 9.73 6.47
C LEU A 89 5.30 10.42 7.50
N PRO A 90 5.77 9.76 8.59
CA PRO A 90 6.64 10.41 9.57
C PRO A 90 7.97 10.93 9.02
N MET A 91 8.48 10.37 7.94
CA MET A 91 9.76 10.76 7.32
C MET A 91 9.61 11.91 6.32
N ARG A 92 8.40 12.49 6.16
CA ARG A 92 8.11 13.48 5.14
C ARG A 92 7.70 14.81 5.73
N ASP A 93 8.15 15.91 5.11
CA ASP A 93 7.65 17.25 5.41
C ASP A 93 6.21 17.38 4.90
N PRO A 94 5.24 17.80 5.74
CA PRO A 94 3.83 17.82 5.36
C PRO A 94 3.51 18.88 4.29
N VAL A 95 4.22 20.01 4.26
CA VAL A 95 3.96 21.10 3.30
C VAL A 95 4.43 20.67 1.91
N LEU A 96 5.64 20.10 1.84
CA LEU A 96 6.18 19.58 0.58
C LEU A 96 5.32 18.41 0.08
N LEU A 97 4.98 17.47 0.96
CA LEU A 97 4.15 16.32 0.61
C LEU A 97 2.76 16.73 0.10
N ALA A 98 2.10 17.68 0.77
CA ALA A 98 0.81 18.19 0.32
C ALA A 98 0.92 18.80 -1.09
N LYS A 99 2.00 19.54 -1.36
CA LYS A 99 2.27 20.10 -2.69
C LYS A 99 2.45 19.01 -3.75
N GLN A 100 3.24 17.98 -3.45
CA GLN A 100 3.49 16.87 -4.37
C GLN A 100 2.21 16.09 -4.68
N VAL A 101 1.45 15.72 -3.64
CA VAL A 101 0.21 14.95 -3.77
C VAL A 101 -0.87 15.74 -4.51
N ALA A 102 -1.06 17.02 -4.19
CA ALA A 102 -2.03 17.86 -4.89
C ALA A 102 -1.65 18.04 -6.37
N THR A 103 -0.34 18.19 -6.67
CA THR A 103 0.14 18.27 -8.05
C THR A 103 -0.11 16.96 -8.80
N LEU A 104 0.19 15.81 -8.19
CA LEU A 104 -0.09 14.49 -8.77
C LEU A 104 -1.60 14.30 -9.01
N ASP A 105 -2.44 14.73 -8.09
CA ASP A 105 -3.90 14.64 -8.22
C ASP A 105 -4.42 15.49 -9.37
N GLN A 106 -3.86 16.69 -9.57
CA GLN A 106 -4.16 17.55 -10.74
C GLN A 106 -3.70 16.90 -12.06
N ILE A 107 -2.47 16.40 -12.13
CA ILE A 107 -1.91 15.73 -13.31
C ILE A 107 -2.77 14.52 -13.70
N SER A 108 -3.19 13.75 -12.70
CA SER A 108 -3.96 12.52 -12.91
C SER A 108 -5.48 12.76 -13.11
N GLY A 109 -5.98 13.97 -12.90
CA GLY A 109 -7.42 14.26 -12.99
C GLY A 109 -8.22 13.62 -11.84
N GLY A 110 -7.66 13.54 -10.62
CA GLY A 110 -8.36 13.04 -9.45
C GLY A 110 -8.27 11.52 -9.25
N ARG A 111 -7.18 10.87 -9.70
CA ARG A 111 -6.98 9.41 -9.56
C ARG A 111 -6.13 9.00 -8.35
N VAL A 112 -5.70 9.92 -7.49
CA VAL A 112 -4.79 9.60 -6.38
C VAL A 112 -5.52 8.93 -5.21
N THR A 113 -4.86 7.92 -4.60
CA THR A 113 -5.19 7.34 -3.28
C THR A 113 -3.92 7.38 -2.42
N LEU A 114 -3.93 8.15 -1.34
CA LEU A 114 -2.76 8.30 -0.48
C LEU A 114 -2.84 7.36 0.72
N ALA A 115 -2.26 6.16 0.62
CA ALA A 115 -2.13 5.28 1.77
C ALA A 115 -0.82 5.57 2.51
N VAL A 116 -0.92 5.80 3.82
CA VAL A 116 0.19 6.22 4.68
C VAL A 116 0.34 5.33 5.90
N ALA A 117 1.59 5.07 6.31
CA ALA A 117 1.89 4.33 7.54
C ALA A 117 3.13 4.88 8.27
N ALA A 118 3.36 4.31 9.46
CA ALA A 118 4.42 4.78 10.36
C ALA A 118 5.84 4.31 9.98
N GLY A 119 5.97 3.45 8.97
CA GLY A 119 7.23 2.76 8.64
C GLY A 119 7.45 1.50 9.50
N GLY A 120 7.91 0.41 8.86
CA GLY A 120 8.14 -0.89 9.51
C GLY A 120 9.55 -1.04 10.11
N TYR A 121 10.54 -0.40 9.52
CA TYR A 121 11.96 -0.63 9.84
C TYR A 121 12.52 0.50 10.70
N ARG A 122 13.02 0.12 11.89
CA ARG A 122 13.57 1.10 12.85
C ARG A 122 14.89 1.68 12.38
N ASP A 123 15.75 0.86 11.81
CA ASP A 123 17.07 1.27 11.32
C ASP A 123 16.99 2.27 10.17
N GLU A 124 16.02 2.12 9.28
CA GLU A 124 15.75 3.10 8.23
C GLU A 124 15.28 4.43 8.83
N PHE A 125 14.36 4.35 9.80
CA PHE A 125 13.82 5.56 10.45
C PHE A 125 14.91 6.34 11.20
N GLU A 126 15.78 5.63 11.94
CA GLU A 126 16.92 6.22 12.65
C GLU A 126 17.93 6.87 11.68
N ALA A 127 18.15 6.26 10.52
CA ALA A 127 19.07 6.80 9.51
C ALA A 127 18.53 8.04 8.79
N VAL A 128 17.23 8.07 8.48
CA VAL A 128 16.61 9.12 7.66
C VAL A 128 16.08 10.28 8.51
N ALA A 129 15.54 9.99 9.69
CA ALA A 129 14.93 10.96 10.58
C ALA A 129 15.42 10.81 12.03
N PRO A 130 16.74 10.98 12.30
CA PRO A 130 17.34 10.72 13.61
C PRO A 130 16.72 11.58 14.72
N ASP A 131 16.34 12.82 14.44
CA ASP A 131 15.70 13.73 15.40
C ASP A 131 14.30 13.25 15.83
N LEU A 132 13.68 12.36 15.06
CA LEU A 132 12.36 11.78 15.32
C LEU A 132 12.42 10.32 15.75
N ALA A 133 13.62 9.73 15.89
CA ALA A 133 13.79 8.29 16.16
C ALA A 133 13.08 7.84 17.44
N GLU A 134 13.08 8.67 18.49
CA GLU A 134 12.42 8.41 19.78
C GLU A 134 11.00 8.99 19.87
N ALA A 135 10.52 9.66 18.81
CA ALA A 135 9.17 10.22 18.80
C ALA A 135 8.09 9.14 18.76
N ASN A 136 6.95 9.42 19.36
CA ASN A 136 5.81 8.51 19.27
C ASN A 136 5.28 8.49 17.82
N ARG A 137 5.48 7.36 17.12
CA ARG A 137 5.08 7.22 15.71
C ARG A 137 3.56 7.35 15.49
N ASN A 138 2.74 7.02 16.49
CA ASN A 138 1.29 7.22 16.39
C ASN A 138 0.92 8.71 16.41
N ASP A 139 1.61 9.51 17.23
CA ASP A 139 1.41 10.97 17.28
C ASP A 139 1.89 11.59 15.96
N LEU A 140 3.08 11.21 15.48
CA LEU A 140 3.62 11.66 14.18
C LEU A 140 2.66 11.36 13.02
N MET A 141 2.06 10.16 13.00
CA MET A 141 1.07 9.78 12.01
C MET A 141 -0.19 10.64 12.10
N THR A 142 -0.69 10.88 13.30
CA THR A 142 -1.91 11.66 13.52
C THR A 142 -1.70 13.11 13.08
N GLU A 143 -0.62 13.75 13.56
CA GLU A 143 -0.27 15.12 13.17
C GLU A 143 0.01 15.25 11.67
N GLY A 144 0.65 14.25 11.06
CA GLY A 144 0.90 14.22 9.62
C GLY A 144 -0.39 14.20 8.81
N ILE A 145 -1.37 13.36 9.17
CA ILE A 145 -2.68 13.30 8.49
C ILE A 145 -3.46 14.61 8.70
N GLU A 146 -3.50 15.13 9.93
CA GLU A 146 -4.17 16.39 10.23
C GLU A 146 -3.55 17.57 9.48
N SER A 147 -2.21 17.64 9.42
CA SER A 147 -1.47 18.64 8.65
C SER A 147 -1.83 18.59 7.17
N LEU A 148 -1.90 17.40 6.56
CA LEU A 148 -2.29 17.23 5.15
C LEU A 148 -3.73 17.71 4.92
N ARG A 149 -4.68 17.37 5.82
CA ARG A 149 -6.08 17.83 5.70
C ARG A 149 -6.17 19.35 5.67
N VAL A 150 -5.51 20.01 6.64
CA VAL A 150 -5.49 21.48 6.69
C VAL A 150 -4.90 22.08 5.41
N LEU A 151 -3.79 21.51 4.90
CA LEU A 151 -3.13 21.97 3.67
C LEU A 151 -3.96 21.73 2.41
N PHE A 152 -4.74 20.66 2.34
CA PHE A 152 -5.60 20.36 1.19
C PHE A 152 -6.87 21.23 1.17
N GLU A 153 -7.43 21.53 2.33
CA GLU A 153 -8.77 22.13 2.44
C GLU A 153 -8.76 23.66 2.59
N GLN A 154 -7.79 24.21 3.33
CA GLN A 154 -7.76 25.64 3.67
C GLN A 154 -6.95 26.45 2.66
N SER A 155 -7.44 27.66 2.32
CA SER A 155 -6.72 28.58 1.42
C SER A 155 -5.40 29.06 2.05
N ARG A 156 -5.43 29.36 3.35
CA ARG A 156 -4.26 29.69 4.19
C ARG A 156 -4.25 28.79 5.40
N SER A 157 -3.19 28.03 5.56
CA SER A 157 -3.09 26.92 6.50
C SER A 157 -2.13 27.21 7.62
N THR A 158 -2.57 26.99 8.86
CA THR A 158 -1.72 27.01 10.05
C THR A 158 -1.95 25.71 10.81
N TYR A 159 -0.87 25.06 11.23
CA TYR A 159 -0.90 23.90 12.09
C TYR A 159 0.14 24.02 13.19
N ASP A 160 -0.25 23.83 14.45
CA ASP A 160 0.60 23.94 15.64
C ASP A 160 0.52 22.65 16.47
N GLY A 161 1.19 21.60 15.98
CA GLY A 161 1.32 20.31 16.66
C GLY A 161 2.62 20.20 17.46
N LYS A 162 2.80 19.07 18.11
CA LYS A 162 4.01 18.74 18.86
C LYS A 162 5.22 18.51 17.96
N TYR A 163 5.02 17.85 16.83
CA TYR A 163 6.08 17.44 15.90
C TYR A 163 6.00 18.17 14.56
N ARG A 164 4.82 18.66 14.19
CA ARG A 164 4.58 19.34 12.91
C ARG A 164 4.07 20.74 13.19
N ARG A 165 4.72 21.74 12.57
CA ARG A 165 4.32 23.13 12.74
C ARG A 165 4.58 23.92 11.47
N PHE A 166 3.58 24.70 11.06
CA PHE A 166 3.70 25.70 10.00
C PHE A 166 2.65 26.80 10.19
N VAL A 167 2.92 27.99 9.68
CA VAL A 167 2.08 29.17 9.89
C VAL A 167 1.82 29.85 8.55
N ASP A 168 0.55 30.13 8.29
CA ASP A 168 0.09 30.98 7.19
C ASP A 168 0.54 30.51 5.80
N VAL A 169 0.52 29.20 5.56
CA VAL A 169 0.95 28.58 4.31
C VAL A 169 -0.17 28.62 3.27
N GLU A 170 0.09 29.24 2.12
CA GLU A 170 -0.73 29.14 0.93
C GLU A 170 -0.20 28.03 0.01
N SER A 171 -0.79 26.85 0.10
CA SER A 171 -0.39 25.69 -0.73
C SER A 171 -1.39 25.46 -1.88
N TYR A 172 -1.01 25.85 -3.08
CA TYR A 172 -1.76 25.61 -4.33
C TYR A 172 -0.85 24.91 -5.37
N PRO A 173 -1.42 24.07 -6.32
CA PRO A 173 -2.86 23.81 -6.45
C PRO A 173 -3.43 23.04 -5.25
N LYS A 174 -4.77 23.05 -5.11
CA LYS A 174 -5.46 22.10 -4.25
C LYS A 174 -5.69 20.79 -5.03
N PRO A 175 -5.90 19.65 -4.35
CA PRO A 175 -6.34 18.43 -5.03
C PRO A 175 -7.63 18.66 -5.85
N VAL A 176 -7.83 17.87 -6.90
CA VAL A 176 -9.10 17.79 -7.63
C VAL A 176 -10.16 17.12 -6.75
N GLN A 177 -9.74 16.07 -6.03
CA GLN A 177 -10.59 15.34 -5.11
C GLN A 177 -10.79 16.11 -3.79
N SER A 178 -12.03 16.15 -3.29
CA SER A 178 -12.38 16.79 -2.01
C SER A 178 -13.43 15.94 -1.26
N PRO A 179 -13.02 15.22 -0.19
CA PRO A 179 -11.66 15.08 0.29
C PRO A 179 -10.78 14.20 -0.61
N LEU A 180 -9.47 14.47 -0.64
CA LEU A 180 -8.51 13.53 -1.22
C LEU A 180 -8.46 12.27 -0.35
N PRO A 181 -8.64 11.05 -0.92
CA PRO A 181 -8.65 9.82 -0.13
C PRO A 181 -7.29 9.56 0.56
N ILE A 182 -7.30 9.51 1.90
CA ILE A 182 -6.17 9.08 2.71
C ILE A 182 -6.53 7.75 3.38
N TYR A 183 -5.68 6.73 3.21
CA TYR A 183 -5.86 5.44 3.87
C TYR A 183 -4.83 5.27 4.98
N SER A 184 -5.28 4.82 6.16
CA SER A 184 -4.40 4.49 7.27
C SER A 184 -3.88 3.06 7.14
N GLY A 185 -2.58 2.92 6.85
CA GLY A 185 -1.90 1.63 6.73
C GLY A 185 -1.52 1.03 8.09
N GLY A 186 -1.56 -0.31 8.13
CA GLY A 186 -1.11 -1.13 9.26
C GLY A 186 -2.21 -1.82 10.06
N ASN A 187 -1.81 -2.85 10.82
CA ASN A 187 -2.70 -3.77 11.54
C ASN A 187 -2.94 -3.34 13.01
N GLY A 188 -2.12 -2.43 13.54
CA GLY A 188 -2.14 -2.04 14.94
C GLY A 188 -3.33 -1.16 15.33
N LYS A 189 -3.66 -1.13 16.63
CA LYS A 189 -4.78 -0.34 17.19
C LYS A 189 -4.76 1.14 16.76
N GLY A 190 -3.57 1.75 16.67
CA GLY A 190 -3.41 3.15 16.23
C GLY A 190 -3.85 3.36 14.78
N ALA A 191 -3.47 2.45 13.86
CA ALA A 191 -3.87 2.50 12.46
C ALA A 191 -5.38 2.31 12.29
N ILE A 192 -5.96 1.31 12.94
CA ILE A 192 -7.40 1.01 12.95
C ILE A 192 -8.20 2.21 13.46
N ARG A 193 -7.76 2.82 14.56
CA ARG A 193 -8.42 3.99 15.14
C ARG A 193 -8.38 5.20 14.18
N ARG A 194 -7.22 5.50 13.59
CA ARG A 194 -7.07 6.59 12.62
C ARG A 194 -7.93 6.37 11.38
N ALA A 195 -7.96 5.14 10.86
CA ALA A 195 -8.84 4.78 9.74
C ALA A 195 -10.30 5.17 10.04
N GLY A 196 -10.85 4.73 11.18
CA GLY A 196 -12.21 5.07 11.56
C GLY A 196 -12.44 6.55 11.79
N GLN A 197 -11.53 7.21 12.51
CA GLN A 197 -11.76 8.59 12.97
C GLN A 197 -11.41 9.67 11.94
N ARG A 198 -10.44 9.42 11.02
CA ARG A 198 -9.80 10.49 10.22
C ARG A 198 -9.57 10.18 8.74
N CYS A 199 -9.71 8.92 8.31
CA CYS A 199 -9.32 8.51 6.96
C CYS A 199 -10.51 7.97 6.16
N GLU A 200 -10.37 7.92 4.84
CA GLU A 200 -11.35 7.35 3.92
C GLU A 200 -11.14 5.84 3.74
N GLY A 201 -10.04 5.29 4.24
CA GLY A 201 -9.81 3.84 4.18
C GLY A 201 -8.86 3.30 5.25
N TRP A 202 -8.90 1.98 5.39
CA TRP A 202 -7.96 1.19 6.17
C TRP A 202 -7.25 0.20 5.25
N LEU A 203 -5.91 0.19 5.29
CA LEU A 203 -5.05 -0.68 4.50
C LEU A 203 -4.18 -1.55 5.42
N PRO A 204 -4.68 -2.65 5.97
CA PRO A 204 -3.86 -3.66 6.61
C PRO A 204 -3.03 -4.43 5.59
N ALA A 205 -2.09 -5.23 6.10
CA ALA A 205 -1.28 -6.10 5.28
C ALA A 205 -1.14 -7.49 5.93
N LYS A 206 -1.19 -8.54 5.11
CA LYS A 206 -0.82 -9.91 5.52
C LYS A 206 -1.65 -10.44 6.68
N ILE A 207 -2.95 -10.22 6.65
CA ILE A 207 -3.93 -10.75 7.61
C ILE A 207 -4.94 -11.64 6.88
N GLY A 208 -5.51 -12.62 7.59
CA GLY A 208 -6.55 -13.49 7.05
C GLY A 208 -7.97 -12.89 7.12
N PRO A 209 -8.96 -13.55 6.49
CA PRO A 209 -10.35 -13.06 6.44
C PRO A 209 -10.97 -12.81 7.81
N ALA A 210 -10.74 -13.69 8.79
CA ALA A 210 -11.29 -13.54 10.14
C ALA A 210 -10.72 -12.31 10.86
N GLU A 211 -9.40 -12.06 10.72
CA GLU A 211 -8.74 -10.89 11.30
C GLU A 211 -9.19 -9.61 10.60
N LEU A 212 -9.37 -9.65 9.27
CA LEU A 212 -9.92 -8.54 8.49
C LEU A 212 -11.31 -8.15 9.00
N ALA A 213 -12.23 -9.12 9.15
CA ALA A 213 -13.58 -8.87 9.65
C ALA A 213 -13.56 -8.25 11.05
N ALA A 214 -12.72 -8.76 11.95
CA ALA A 214 -12.55 -8.20 13.29
C ALA A 214 -11.98 -6.78 13.27
N GLY A 215 -11.01 -6.51 12.39
CA GLY A 215 -10.42 -5.19 12.19
C GLY A 215 -11.45 -4.19 11.63
N ARG A 216 -12.20 -4.58 10.60
CA ARG A 216 -13.30 -3.81 10.00
C ARG A 216 -14.32 -3.40 11.05
N ALA A 217 -14.76 -4.33 11.90
CA ALA A 217 -15.71 -4.03 12.96
C ALA A 217 -15.20 -2.93 13.91
N LYS A 218 -13.90 -2.94 14.25
CA LYS A 218 -13.27 -1.90 15.08
C LYS A 218 -13.17 -0.56 14.33
N VAL A 219 -12.78 -0.56 13.03
CA VAL A 219 -12.76 0.65 12.20
C VAL A 219 -14.15 1.30 12.19
N HIS A 220 -15.19 0.51 11.92
CA HIS A 220 -16.58 0.99 11.92
C HIS A 220 -17.04 1.47 13.31
N GLY A 221 -16.58 0.85 14.39
CA GLY A 221 -16.81 1.32 15.76
C GLY A 221 -16.25 2.72 15.97
N TYR A 222 -14.96 2.92 15.66
CA TYR A 222 -14.31 4.23 15.78
C TYR A 222 -14.91 5.29 14.84
N ALA A 223 -15.42 4.90 13.68
CA ALA A 223 -16.12 5.83 12.78
C ALA A 223 -17.40 6.35 13.41
N ARG A 224 -18.24 5.46 13.93
CA ARG A 224 -19.47 5.84 14.63
C ARG A 224 -19.21 6.70 15.87
N GLU A 225 -18.19 6.37 16.67
CA GLU A 225 -17.77 7.20 17.81
C GLU A 225 -17.35 8.62 17.40
N ALA A 226 -16.79 8.77 16.19
CA ALA A 226 -16.41 10.05 15.61
C ALA A 226 -17.52 10.75 14.83
N GLY A 227 -18.75 10.20 14.80
CA GLY A 227 -19.87 10.76 14.06
C GLY A 227 -19.76 10.63 12.54
N ARG A 228 -18.92 9.69 12.05
CA ARG A 228 -18.69 9.47 10.62
C ARG A 228 -19.53 8.29 10.10
N ASP A 229 -19.89 8.34 8.83
CA ASP A 229 -20.49 7.19 8.15
C ASP A 229 -19.45 6.06 8.00
N ALA A 230 -19.69 4.97 8.73
CA ALA A 230 -18.81 3.80 8.70
C ALA A 230 -18.83 3.09 7.34
N SER A 231 -19.94 3.17 6.58
CA SER A 231 -20.05 2.52 5.26
C SER A 231 -19.26 3.24 4.16
N ALA A 232 -18.90 4.50 4.40
CA ALA A 232 -18.05 5.28 3.48
C ALA A 232 -16.55 4.98 3.62
N ILE A 233 -16.15 4.16 4.61
CA ILE A 233 -14.74 3.82 4.83
C ILE A 233 -14.39 2.56 4.06
N THR A 234 -13.51 2.70 3.07
CA THR A 234 -13.00 1.58 2.27
C THR A 234 -12.11 0.66 3.12
N ILE A 235 -12.38 -0.62 3.07
CA ILE A 235 -11.53 -1.67 3.66
C ILE A 235 -10.70 -2.27 2.53
N ALA A 236 -9.42 -1.92 2.48
CA ALA A 236 -8.48 -2.44 1.50
C ALA A 236 -7.53 -3.44 2.16
N LEU A 237 -6.79 -4.22 1.36
CA LEU A 237 -5.80 -5.19 1.86
C LEU A 237 -4.60 -5.27 0.90
N GLN A 238 -3.39 -5.18 1.45
CA GLN A 238 -2.19 -5.60 0.74
C GLN A 238 -2.01 -7.10 0.88
N SER A 239 -1.93 -7.82 -0.23
CA SER A 239 -1.76 -9.28 -0.27
C SER A 239 -0.65 -9.70 -1.23
N VAL A 240 -0.28 -10.99 -1.17
CA VAL A 240 0.72 -11.60 -2.04
C VAL A 240 0.03 -12.62 -2.94
N VAL A 241 0.35 -12.61 -4.24
CA VAL A 241 -0.18 -13.52 -5.24
C VAL A 241 0.91 -14.43 -5.78
N CYS A 242 0.63 -15.74 -5.85
CA CYS A 242 1.41 -16.71 -6.59
C CYS A 242 0.47 -17.76 -7.18
N ILE A 243 0.29 -17.75 -8.50
CA ILE A 243 -0.59 -18.68 -9.21
C ILE A 243 0.24 -19.71 -9.97
N ALA A 244 -0.14 -20.99 -9.85
CA ALA A 244 0.45 -22.07 -10.63
C ALA A 244 -0.61 -23.14 -10.94
N ASP A 245 -0.27 -24.13 -11.79
CA ASP A 245 -1.19 -25.21 -12.19
C ASP A 245 -1.60 -26.11 -11.02
N THR A 246 -0.74 -26.21 -9.99
CA THR A 246 -1.03 -26.96 -8.76
C THR A 246 -0.68 -26.15 -7.52
N ALA A 247 -1.40 -26.39 -6.41
CA ALA A 247 -1.11 -25.78 -5.12
C ALA A 247 0.32 -26.04 -4.64
N ALA A 248 0.84 -27.22 -4.90
CA ALA A 248 2.22 -27.60 -4.54
C ALA A 248 3.24 -26.73 -5.30
N GLN A 249 3.05 -26.53 -6.60
CA GLN A 249 3.92 -25.68 -7.42
C GLN A 249 3.86 -24.20 -6.97
N ALA A 250 2.66 -23.68 -6.68
CA ALA A 250 2.52 -22.30 -6.20
C ALA A 250 3.24 -22.09 -4.87
N ARG A 251 3.10 -23.02 -3.92
CA ARG A 251 3.80 -22.99 -2.62
C ARG A 251 5.30 -23.10 -2.79
N GLU A 252 5.78 -23.99 -3.65
CA GLU A 252 7.21 -24.17 -3.89
C GLU A 252 7.81 -22.95 -4.58
N LYS A 253 7.14 -22.36 -5.59
CA LYS A 253 7.57 -21.10 -6.22
C LYS A 253 7.69 -19.99 -5.18
N PHE A 254 6.71 -19.84 -4.30
CA PHE A 254 6.77 -18.86 -3.21
C PHE A 254 7.96 -19.14 -2.27
N ARG A 255 8.20 -20.39 -1.87
CA ARG A 255 9.30 -20.77 -0.98
C ARG A 255 10.68 -20.52 -1.56
N GLN A 256 10.85 -20.68 -2.85
CA GLN A 256 12.13 -20.48 -3.55
C GLN A 256 12.38 -19.02 -3.93
N SER A 257 11.36 -18.17 -3.88
CA SER A 257 11.47 -16.77 -4.29
C SER A 257 12.11 -15.87 -3.22
N THR A 258 12.57 -14.70 -3.66
CA THR A 258 13.07 -13.64 -2.78
C THR A 258 12.03 -13.17 -1.74
N PHE A 259 10.74 -13.42 -1.97
CA PHE A 259 9.67 -13.12 -1.00
C PHE A 259 9.87 -13.77 0.37
N GLN A 260 10.61 -14.87 0.48
CA GLN A 260 10.94 -15.47 1.78
C GLN A 260 11.79 -14.52 2.64
N LEU A 261 12.72 -13.79 2.04
CA LEU A 261 13.51 -12.79 2.76
C LEU A 261 12.60 -11.70 3.34
N PHE A 262 11.66 -11.19 2.53
CA PHE A 262 10.68 -10.20 2.96
C PHE A 262 9.78 -10.73 4.09
N ARG A 263 9.24 -11.94 3.94
CA ARG A 263 8.45 -12.57 4.99
C ARG A 263 9.25 -12.69 6.30
N CYS A 264 10.49 -13.19 6.22
CA CYS A 264 11.34 -13.36 7.38
C CYS A 264 11.70 -12.03 8.07
N SER A 265 11.90 -10.95 7.30
CA SER A 265 12.19 -9.61 7.87
C SER A 265 11.05 -9.04 8.72
N LEU A 266 9.86 -9.60 8.62
CA LEU A 266 8.66 -9.17 9.35
C LEU A 266 8.32 -10.06 10.56
N ASN A 267 9.09 -11.14 10.81
CA ASN A 267 8.79 -12.10 11.88
C ASN A 267 8.73 -11.45 13.27
N ASP A 268 9.58 -10.46 13.53
CA ASP A 268 9.64 -9.77 14.83
C ASP A 268 8.69 -8.56 14.92
N THR A 269 7.89 -8.31 13.87
CA THR A 269 7.00 -7.14 13.77
C THR A 269 5.58 -7.55 13.40
N MET A 270 5.24 -7.51 12.11
CA MET A 270 3.87 -7.73 11.62
C MET A 270 3.46 -9.20 11.62
N LEU A 271 4.43 -10.13 11.52
CA LEU A 271 4.21 -11.57 11.43
C LEU A 271 4.60 -12.35 12.68
N THR A 272 4.72 -11.68 13.83
CA THR A 272 5.06 -12.34 15.09
C THR A 272 4.09 -13.50 15.37
N GLY A 273 4.64 -14.73 15.44
CA GLY A 273 3.87 -15.94 15.69
C GLY A 273 3.11 -16.50 14.48
N VAL A 274 3.21 -15.89 13.30
CA VAL A 274 2.59 -16.39 12.07
C VAL A 274 3.52 -17.43 11.42
N SER A 275 3.05 -18.67 11.30
CA SER A 275 3.78 -19.72 10.59
C SER A 275 3.78 -19.47 9.08
N GLU A 276 4.71 -20.11 8.35
CA GLU A 276 4.73 -20.04 6.89
C GLU A 276 3.43 -20.58 6.28
N ASP A 277 2.93 -21.71 6.79
CA ASP A 277 1.68 -22.29 6.29
C ASP A 277 0.48 -21.37 6.53
N GLN A 278 0.43 -20.68 7.66
CA GLN A 278 -0.60 -19.67 7.92
C GLN A 278 -0.46 -18.49 6.97
N TYR A 279 0.77 -17.99 6.75
CA TYR A 279 1.03 -16.91 5.80
C TYR A 279 0.57 -17.26 4.39
N ILE A 280 0.87 -18.49 3.92
CA ILE A 280 0.42 -18.99 2.62
C ILE A 280 -1.11 -19.14 2.57
N ALA A 281 -1.73 -19.59 3.65
CA ALA A 281 -3.18 -19.72 3.74
C ALA A 281 -3.89 -18.36 3.63
N ASP A 282 -3.34 -17.33 4.29
CA ASP A 282 -3.87 -15.97 4.30
C ASP A 282 -3.47 -15.13 3.07
N SER A 283 -2.62 -15.67 2.18
CA SER A 283 -2.20 -15.04 0.94
C SER A 283 -2.90 -15.68 -0.28
N LEU A 284 -2.92 -14.99 -1.42
CA LEU A 284 -3.49 -15.47 -2.67
C LEU A 284 -2.51 -16.39 -3.41
N ILE A 285 -2.08 -17.48 -2.74
CA ILE A 285 -1.13 -18.47 -3.25
C ILE A 285 -1.87 -19.78 -3.48
N GLY A 286 -1.85 -20.32 -4.71
CA GLY A 286 -2.55 -21.56 -5.08
C GLY A 286 -2.81 -21.69 -6.56
N THR A 287 -3.74 -22.58 -6.92
CA THR A 287 -4.31 -22.65 -8.27
C THR A 287 -5.24 -21.46 -8.53
N PRO A 288 -5.62 -21.19 -9.79
CA PRO A 288 -6.62 -20.14 -10.08
C PRO A 288 -7.92 -20.31 -9.25
N ASP A 289 -8.43 -21.52 -9.11
CA ASP A 289 -9.66 -21.80 -8.36
C ASP A 289 -9.47 -21.55 -6.86
N GLU A 290 -8.37 -22.02 -6.27
CA GLU A 290 -8.04 -21.75 -4.85
C GLU A 290 -7.87 -20.25 -4.58
N VAL A 291 -7.28 -19.50 -5.51
CA VAL A 291 -7.16 -18.05 -5.39
C VAL A 291 -8.53 -17.37 -5.44
N CYS A 292 -9.43 -17.80 -6.34
CA CYS A 292 -10.80 -17.31 -6.37
C CYS A 292 -11.56 -17.62 -5.06
N GLU A 293 -11.43 -18.83 -4.50
CA GLU A 293 -12.02 -19.18 -3.21
C GLU A 293 -11.52 -18.25 -2.07
N LYS A 294 -10.22 -17.97 -2.03
CA LYS A 294 -9.63 -17.05 -1.05
C LYS A 294 -10.14 -15.63 -1.23
N VAL A 295 -10.22 -15.12 -2.46
CA VAL A 295 -10.79 -13.79 -2.75
C VAL A 295 -12.24 -13.71 -2.29
N ALA A 296 -13.05 -14.75 -2.54
CA ALA A 296 -14.43 -14.83 -2.07
C ALA A 296 -14.52 -14.76 -0.53
N ALA A 297 -13.65 -15.50 0.18
CA ALA A 297 -13.60 -15.46 1.64
C ALA A 297 -13.26 -14.06 2.19
N PHE A 298 -12.35 -13.32 1.54
CA PHE A 298 -12.08 -11.93 1.90
C PHE A 298 -13.25 -11.01 1.59
N GLN A 299 -13.94 -11.21 0.47
CA GLN A 299 -15.14 -10.46 0.12
C GLN A 299 -16.26 -10.67 1.17
N GLU A 300 -16.47 -11.90 1.62
CA GLU A 300 -17.43 -12.23 2.68
C GLU A 300 -17.03 -11.61 4.02
N ALA A 301 -15.73 -11.49 4.30
CA ALA A 301 -15.21 -10.77 5.47
C ALA A 301 -15.39 -9.24 5.38
N GLY A 302 -15.83 -8.73 4.24
CA GLY A 302 -16.12 -7.33 4.00
C GLY A 302 -14.95 -6.52 3.46
N LEU A 303 -14.07 -7.14 2.67
CA LEU A 303 -13.05 -6.47 1.89
C LEU A 303 -13.68 -5.78 0.66
N ASP A 304 -13.31 -4.52 0.43
CA ASP A 304 -13.74 -3.74 -0.74
C ASP A 304 -12.72 -3.80 -1.88
N ALA A 305 -11.42 -3.86 -1.55
CA ALA A 305 -10.33 -3.84 -2.51
C ALA A 305 -9.10 -4.62 -2.05
N PHE A 306 -8.49 -5.38 -2.96
CA PHE A 306 -7.07 -5.72 -2.85
C PHE A 306 -6.27 -4.56 -3.45
N SER A 307 -5.59 -3.80 -2.59
CA SER A 307 -4.73 -2.67 -2.98
C SER A 307 -3.27 -3.04 -2.80
N ALA A 308 -2.39 -2.56 -3.68
CA ALA A 308 -0.96 -2.84 -3.62
C ALA A 308 -0.65 -4.36 -3.55
N THR A 309 -1.22 -5.15 -4.46
CA THR A 309 -1.01 -6.60 -4.53
C THR A 309 0.38 -6.92 -5.09
N LEU A 310 1.13 -7.73 -4.34
CA LEU A 310 2.49 -8.14 -4.66
C LEU A 310 2.47 -9.48 -5.41
N PHE A 311 3.01 -9.53 -6.61
CA PHE A 311 3.12 -10.76 -7.40
C PHE A 311 4.48 -11.43 -7.20
N VAL A 312 4.49 -12.70 -6.80
CA VAL A 312 5.74 -13.47 -6.62
C VAL A 312 6.40 -13.69 -7.96
N ALA A 313 7.60 -13.15 -8.12
CA ALA A 313 8.41 -13.23 -9.32
C ALA A 313 9.88 -12.93 -9.01
N ASP A 314 10.81 -13.51 -9.78
CA ASP A 314 12.23 -13.16 -9.73
C ASP A 314 12.69 -12.40 -10.99
N THR A 315 11.78 -12.19 -11.96
CA THR A 315 11.98 -11.36 -13.14
C THR A 315 10.72 -10.55 -13.46
N ILE A 316 10.90 -9.47 -14.26
CA ILE A 316 9.78 -8.63 -14.71
C ILE A 316 8.79 -9.44 -15.57
N ASP A 317 9.28 -10.30 -16.45
CA ASP A 317 8.40 -11.09 -17.32
C ASP A 317 7.58 -12.10 -16.52
N GLU A 318 8.14 -12.71 -15.47
CA GLU A 318 7.37 -13.55 -14.55
C GLU A 318 6.31 -12.75 -13.77
N MET A 319 6.63 -11.51 -13.35
CA MET A 319 5.65 -10.64 -12.70
C MET A 319 4.48 -10.35 -13.63
N LEU A 320 4.76 -9.97 -14.87
CA LEU A 320 3.74 -9.71 -15.88
C LEU A 320 2.91 -10.97 -16.20
N ASP A 321 3.53 -12.14 -16.26
CA ASP A 321 2.81 -13.40 -16.46
C ASP A 321 1.88 -13.74 -15.28
N GLN A 322 2.31 -13.51 -14.04
CA GLN A 322 1.45 -13.65 -12.87
C GLN A 322 0.27 -12.65 -12.89
N MET A 323 0.51 -11.40 -13.29
CA MET A 323 -0.55 -10.41 -13.47
C MET A 323 -1.56 -10.83 -14.55
N ARG A 324 -1.10 -11.37 -15.69
CA ARG A 324 -1.96 -11.89 -16.77
C ARG A 324 -2.79 -13.08 -16.32
N LEU A 325 -2.20 -14.02 -15.56
CA LEU A 325 -2.92 -15.16 -15.00
C LEU A 325 -4.02 -14.68 -14.05
N PHE A 326 -3.71 -13.75 -13.15
CA PHE A 326 -4.69 -13.18 -12.24
C PHE A 326 -5.81 -12.45 -13.00
N ALA A 327 -5.46 -11.62 -13.97
CA ALA A 327 -6.43 -10.90 -14.79
C ALA A 327 -7.33 -11.83 -15.59
N LYS A 328 -6.79 -12.95 -16.09
CA LYS A 328 -7.54 -13.94 -16.87
C LYS A 328 -8.55 -14.74 -16.04
N TYR A 329 -8.15 -15.13 -14.83
CA TYR A 329 -8.93 -16.10 -14.05
C TYR A 329 -9.67 -15.47 -12.85
N VAL A 330 -9.11 -14.44 -12.23
CA VAL A 330 -9.64 -13.88 -10.98
C VAL A 330 -10.50 -12.65 -11.24
N LEU A 331 -10.03 -11.66 -12.02
CA LEU A 331 -10.81 -10.42 -12.24
C LEU A 331 -12.23 -10.68 -12.76
N PRO A 332 -12.45 -11.60 -13.76
CA PRO A 332 -13.80 -11.84 -14.28
C PRO A 332 -14.75 -12.50 -13.28
N ALA A 333 -14.20 -13.21 -12.27
CA ALA A 333 -15.02 -13.85 -11.24
C ALA A 333 -15.59 -12.85 -10.21
N PHE A 334 -15.04 -11.62 -10.14
CA PHE A 334 -15.44 -10.59 -9.17
C PHE A 334 -15.69 -9.23 -9.85
N PRO A 335 -16.66 -9.12 -10.80
CA PRO A 335 -16.91 -7.88 -11.51
C PRO A 335 -17.32 -6.74 -10.56
N GLU A 336 -16.99 -5.49 -10.92
CA GLU A 336 -17.51 -4.31 -10.21
C GLU A 336 -19.04 -4.27 -10.34
N GLY A 337 -19.73 -3.96 -9.24
CA GLY A 337 -21.16 -3.70 -9.26
C GLY A 337 -22.10 -4.77 -8.73
N MET A 338 -21.60 -5.91 -8.25
CA MET A 338 -22.40 -6.77 -7.37
C MET A 338 -22.36 -6.23 -5.93
N ALA A 339 -22.87 -5.02 -5.73
CA ALA A 339 -23.23 -4.56 -4.39
C ALA A 339 -24.39 -5.42 -3.89
N ARG A 340 -24.20 -6.05 -2.71
CA ARG A 340 -25.27 -6.72 -1.96
C ARG A 340 -26.23 -5.71 -1.34
#